data_8eb5225edf52282c629a5392bb22ccd8
#
_entry.id   8eb5225edf52282c629a5392bb22ccd8
#
_cell.length_a   1.000
_cell.length_b   1.000
_cell.length_c   1.000
_cell.angle_alpha   90.00
_cell.angle_beta   90.00
_cell.angle_gamma   90.00
#
_symmetry.space_group_name_H-M   'P 1'
#
loop_
_entity.id
_entity.type
_entity.pdbx_description
1 polymer ?
#
loop_
_entity_poly.entity_id
_entity_poly.type
_entity_poly.pdbx_seq_one_letter_code
_entity_poly.pdbx_strand_id
1 'polypeptide(L)'
;SDEDGGTNTNSGTPATKISPQPVKGMYLPDAIAGYTVDGKHYLLTANEGDARADWPGFNEETRIRAHCTAGLDPSVFPNAGNATFDSNLGRLRVTTTPNGGGMTGKNAAGQCTELYTFGGRSFSIWDTDIKRVYDSGDEFERRTSTLPNARFNASNDNNNLEDRSGSKGPEPEGVVVGKFGDKQYAFVGLERIGGVMVYDITKPAAASFVTYLNTRDGDKGDL
;
A
#
# COMPACT_ATOMS: atom_id res chain seq x y z
N SER A 1 -4.25 -1.52 -6.87
CA SER A 1 -3.37 -0.38 -6.55
C SER A 1 -2.73 0.20 -7.80
N ASP A 2 -2.25 1.42 -7.72
CA ASP A 2 -1.50 2.07 -8.77
C ASP A 2 0.00 1.90 -8.50
N GLU A 3 0.67 1.12 -9.32
CA GLU A 3 2.05 0.69 -9.07
C GLU A 3 2.95 0.89 -10.30
N ASP A 4 2.43 1.55 -11.34
CA ASP A 4 3.14 1.67 -12.61
C ASP A 4 4.25 2.73 -12.61
N GLY A 5 4.39 3.49 -11.53
CA GLY A 5 5.47 4.44 -11.35
C GLY A 5 5.40 5.67 -12.27
N GLY A 6 4.19 6.04 -12.68
CA GLY A 6 3.93 7.04 -13.70
C GLY A 6 4.53 8.42 -13.53
N THR A 7 4.90 8.83 -12.32
CA THR A 7 5.39 10.20 -12.12
C THR A 7 6.83 10.43 -12.39
N ASN A 8 7.57 9.42 -12.49
CA ASN A 8 8.98 9.72 -12.55
C ASN A 8 9.36 10.23 -13.94
N THR A 9 10.19 11.25 -13.97
CA THR A 9 10.69 11.91 -15.17
C THR A 9 11.21 10.96 -16.26
N ASN A 10 11.47 9.71 -15.91
CA ASN A 10 11.95 8.68 -16.83
C ASN A 10 10.84 7.76 -17.38
N SER A 11 9.59 7.88 -16.93
CA SER A 11 8.52 6.97 -17.30
C SER A 11 7.32 7.63 -18.01
N GLY A 12 7.37 8.92 -18.28
CA GLY A 12 6.34 9.64 -19.03
C GLY A 12 5.41 10.50 -18.18
N THR A 13 4.24 10.80 -18.71
CA THR A 13 3.25 11.63 -18.02
C THR A 13 2.58 10.83 -16.92
N PRO A 14 2.46 11.38 -15.71
CA PRO A 14 1.72 10.74 -14.62
C PRO A 14 0.27 10.43 -15.05
N ALA A 15 -0.17 9.22 -14.80
CA ALA A 15 -1.52 8.80 -15.14
C ALA A 15 -2.01 7.76 -14.14
N THR A 16 -2.99 8.13 -13.32
CA THR A 16 -3.62 7.22 -12.36
C THR A 16 -4.19 5.98 -13.06
N LYS A 17 -3.66 4.80 -12.73
CA LYS A 17 -4.02 3.54 -13.36
C LYS A 17 -4.18 2.42 -12.34
N ILE A 18 -5.17 2.57 -11.47
CA ILE A 18 -5.43 1.60 -10.40
C ILE A 18 -5.96 0.30 -11.02
N SER A 19 -5.19 -0.78 -10.90
CA SER A 19 -5.54 -2.10 -11.41
C SER A 19 -4.97 -3.23 -10.56
N PRO A 20 -5.53 -4.45 -10.63
CA PRO A 20 -4.89 -5.62 -10.05
C PRO A 20 -3.51 -5.85 -10.66
N GLN A 21 -2.52 -6.05 -9.80
CA GLN A 21 -1.15 -6.31 -10.20
C GLN A 21 -0.72 -7.74 -9.79
N PRO A 22 0.18 -8.40 -10.53
CA PRO A 22 0.64 -9.75 -10.22
C PRO A 22 1.67 -9.76 -9.08
N VAL A 23 1.38 -9.03 -8.02
CA VAL A 23 2.23 -8.91 -6.82
C VAL A 23 1.44 -9.21 -5.56
N LYS A 24 2.13 -9.60 -4.51
CA LYS A 24 1.56 -9.83 -3.18
C LYS A 24 2.03 -8.74 -2.23
N GLY A 25 1.11 -8.01 -1.62
CA GLY A 25 1.43 -7.03 -0.56
C GLY A 25 1.66 -7.73 0.78
N MET A 26 2.81 -7.50 1.39
CA MET A 26 3.05 -7.87 2.78
C MET A 26 2.42 -6.78 3.65
N TYR A 27 1.52 -7.15 4.55
CA TYR A 27 0.80 -6.13 5.34
C TYR A 27 1.74 -5.24 6.16
N LEU A 28 2.68 -5.82 6.90
CA LEU A 28 3.67 -5.12 7.72
C LEU A 28 3.04 -3.90 8.41
N PRO A 29 2.11 -4.12 9.35
CA PRO A 29 1.37 -3.03 9.96
C PRO A 29 2.28 -2.15 10.81
N ASP A 30 2.13 -0.83 10.68
CA ASP A 30 2.84 0.13 11.51
C ASP A 30 2.06 0.45 12.79
N ALA A 31 0.74 0.51 12.70
CA ALA A 31 -0.11 0.75 13.85
C ALA A 31 -1.18 -0.31 14.03
N ILE A 32 -1.57 -0.52 15.30
CA ILE A 32 -2.64 -1.41 15.73
C ILE A 32 -3.57 -0.71 16.71
N ALA A 33 -4.87 -0.92 16.56
CA ALA A 33 -5.89 -0.47 17.52
C ALA A 33 -6.87 -1.61 17.81
N GLY A 34 -7.44 -1.62 19.02
CA GLY A 34 -8.45 -2.59 19.43
C GLY A 34 -9.81 -1.96 19.65
N TYR A 35 -10.89 -2.69 19.40
CA TYR A 35 -12.25 -2.27 19.72
C TYR A 35 -13.17 -3.47 19.99
N THR A 36 -14.35 -3.17 20.52
CA THR A 36 -15.34 -4.22 20.86
C THR A 36 -16.70 -3.86 20.26
N VAL A 37 -17.31 -4.83 19.57
CA VAL A 37 -18.68 -4.73 19.05
C VAL A 37 -19.43 -5.98 19.48
N ASP A 38 -20.63 -5.81 20.07
CA ASP A 38 -21.51 -6.89 20.51
C ASP A 38 -20.79 -7.96 21.37
N GLY A 39 -19.90 -7.49 22.26
CA GLY A 39 -19.11 -8.33 23.15
C GLY A 39 -17.95 -9.09 22.47
N LYS A 40 -17.72 -8.89 21.18
CA LYS A 40 -16.58 -9.48 20.44
C LYS A 40 -15.47 -8.44 20.27
N HIS A 41 -14.24 -8.91 20.46
CA HIS A 41 -13.04 -8.08 20.28
C HIS A 41 -12.51 -8.18 18.84
N TYR A 42 -12.05 -7.06 18.33
CA TYR A 42 -11.43 -6.93 17.03
C TYR A 42 -10.16 -6.09 17.12
N LEU A 43 -9.24 -6.35 16.20
CA LEU A 43 -8.03 -5.57 16.01
C LEU A 43 -8.08 -4.90 14.65
N LEU A 44 -7.60 -3.66 14.57
CA LEU A 44 -7.36 -2.94 13.31
C LEU A 44 -5.86 -2.80 13.10
N THR A 45 -5.44 -2.92 11.85
CA THR A 45 -4.05 -2.66 11.44
C THR A 45 -4.01 -1.65 10.31
N ALA A 46 -3.13 -0.66 10.42
CA ALA A 46 -2.76 0.21 9.32
C ALA A 46 -1.56 -0.45 8.60
N ASN A 47 -1.75 -0.85 7.34
CA ASN A 47 -0.83 -1.73 6.62
C ASN A 47 0.14 -0.92 5.76
N GLU A 48 1.01 -0.15 6.40
CA GLU A 48 1.97 0.76 5.77
C GLU A 48 3.04 0.03 4.97
N GLY A 49 3.74 -0.92 5.63
CA GLY A 49 4.74 -1.74 4.99
C GLY A 49 6.15 -1.19 5.02
N ASP A 50 6.64 -0.77 6.16
CA ASP A 50 8.02 -0.29 6.24
C ASP A 50 9.04 -1.41 5.96
N ALA A 51 10.06 -1.11 5.15
CA ALA A 51 11.08 -2.04 4.73
C ALA A 51 12.32 -1.92 5.61
N ARG A 52 13.02 -3.02 5.87
CA ARG A 52 14.33 -2.99 6.51
C ARG A 52 15.40 -2.53 5.50
N ALA A 53 15.34 -1.26 5.12
CA ALA A 53 16.21 -0.69 4.10
C ALA A 53 17.47 -0.04 4.68
N ASP A 54 17.41 0.46 5.93
CA ASP A 54 18.44 1.28 6.56
C ASP A 54 19.18 0.54 7.69
N TRP A 55 19.06 -0.78 7.76
CA TRP A 55 19.74 -1.56 8.77
C TRP A 55 21.22 -1.78 8.40
N PRO A 56 22.15 -1.61 9.33
CA PRO A 56 23.56 -1.84 9.07
C PRO A 56 23.82 -3.24 8.51
N GLY A 57 24.37 -3.30 7.31
CA GLY A 57 24.70 -4.56 6.65
C GLY A 57 23.53 -5.35 6.06
N PHE A 58 22.32 -4.80 6.09
CA PHE A 58 21.15 -5.46 5.52
C PHE A 58 20.18 -4.45 4.88
N ASN A 59 19.84 -4.68 3.61
CA ASN A 59 18.79 -3.98 2.90
C ASN A 59 18.00 -4.99 2.09
N GLU A 60 16.73 -5.12 2.40
CA GLU A 60 15.84 -6.03 1.70
C GLU A 60 15.09 -5.39 0.53
N GLU A 61 15.18 -4.09 0.38
CA GLU A 61 14.41 -3.35 -0.61
C GLU A 61 15.15 -3.24 -1.94
N THR A 62 14.45 -3.53 -3.02
CA THR A 62 14.94 -3.30 -4.39
C THR A 62 13.77 -3.00 -5.33
N ARG A 63 14.07 -2.56 -6.55
CA ARG A 63 13.06 -2.37 -7.59
C ARG A 63 12.94 -3.62 -8.46
N ILE A 64 11.74 -3.93 -8.96
CA ILE A 64 11.51 -5.09 -9.84
C ILE A 64 12.50 -5.11 -11.00
N ARG A 65 12.76 -3.98 -11.65
CA ARG A 65 13.73 -3.90 -12.77
C ARG A 65 15.14 -4.33 -12.40
N ALA A 66 15.56 -4.09 -11.17
CA ALA A 66 16.87 -4.48 -10.67
C ALA A 66 16.89 -5.90 -10.09
N HIS A 67 15.74 -6.37 -9.58
CA HIS A 67 15.61 -7.71 -9.02
C HIS A 67 15.39 -8.78 -10.09
N CYS A 68 14.54 -8.49 -11.07
CA CYS A 68 14.11 -9.43 -12.09
C CYS A 68 14.83 -9.18 -13.44
N THR A 69 16.15 -9.12 -13.41
CA THR A 69 16.97 -8.82 -14.61
C THR A 69 16.81 -9.85 -15.75
N ALA A 70 16.47 -11.10 -15.41
CA ALA A 70 16.13 -12.14 -16.39
C ALA A 70 14.63 -12.13 -16.78
N GLY A 71 13.86 -11.15 -16.29
CA GLY A 71 12.43 -11.04 -16.54
C GLY A 71 11.57 -11.79 -15.52
N LEU A 72 10.28 -11.88 -15.82
CA LEU A 72 9.29 -12.64 -15.06
C LEU A 72 9.05 -13.99 -15.73
N ASP A 73 8.77 -15.02 -14.93
CA ASP A 73 8.43 -16.35 -15.44
C ASP A 73 7.07 -16.30 -16.16
N PRO A 74 6.99 -16.55 -17.47
CA PRO A 74 5.75 -16.47 -18.22
C PRO A 74 4.72 -17.53 -17.84
N SER A 75 5.12 -18.60 -17.17
CA SER A 75 4.19 -19.62 -16.66
C SER A 75 3.41 -19.12 -15.44
N VAL A 76 3.98 -18.17 -14.68
CA VAL A 76 3.37 -17.55 -13.51
C VAL A 76 2.75 -16.19 -13.85
N PHE A 77 3.40 -15.45 -14.73
CA PHE A 77 3.01 -14.10 -15.16
C PHE A 77 2.73 -14.03 -16.67
N PRO A 78 1.70 -14.73 -17.18
CA PRO A 78 1.49 -14.87 -18.63
C PRO A 78 1.21 -13.54 -19.34
N ASN A 79 0.71 -12.53 -18.60
CA ASN A 79 0.39 -11.21 -19.15
C ASN A 79 1.35 -10.11 -18.68
N ALA A 80 2.47 -10.48 -18.07
CA ALA A 80 3.38 -9.50 -17.48
C ALA A 80 4.09 -8.61 -18.53
N GLY A 81 4.21 -9.08 -19.76
CA GLY A 81 4.83 -8.31 -20.86
C GLY A 81 6.14 -7.65 -20.43
N ASN A 82 6.22 -6.34 -20.56
CA ASN A 82 7.37 -5.54 -20.16
C ASN A 82 7.26 -5.04 -18.70
N ALA A 83 6.77 -5.86 -17.77
CA ALA A 83 6.54 -5.47 -16.37
C ALA A 83 7.81 -5.01 -15.64
N THR A 84 9.01 -5.31 -16.17
CA THR A 84 10.27 -4.82 -15.64
C THR A 84 10.62 -3.40 -16.11
N PHE A 85 9.88 -2.84 -17.06
CA PHE A 85 10.09 -1.47 -17.51
C PHE A 85 9.45 -0.45 -16.54
N ASP A 86 10.05 0.72 -16.45
CA ASP A 86 9.62 1.80 -15.57
C ASP A 86 8.19 2.29 -15.83
N SER A 87 7.72 2.20 -17.06
CA SER A 87 6.35 2.53 -17.45
C SER A 87 5.30 1.51 -17.01
N ASN A 88 5.73 0.43 -16.36
CA ASN A 88 4.88 -0.62 -15.78
C ASN A 88 5.32 -0.84 -14.32
N LEU A 89 5.58 -2.10 -13.94
CA LEU A 89 5.97 -2.45 -12.56
C LEU A 89 7.46 -2.28 -12.25
N GLY A 90 8.29 -1.91 -13.21
CA GLY A 90 9.76 -1.87 -13.05
C GLY A 90 10.25 -1.03 -11.88
N ARG A 91 9.50 0.02 -11.53
CA ARG A 91 9.82 0.92 -10.42
C ARG A 91 9.28 0.45 -9.07
N LEU A 92 8.34 -0.50 -9.05
CA LEU A 92 7.77 -1.00 -7.81
C LEU A 92 8.86 -1.60 -6.93
N ARG A 93 8.81 -1.25 -5.64
CA ARG A 93 9.72 -1.78 -4.62
C ARG A 93 9.23 -3.12 -4.12
N VAL A 94 10.13 -4.09 -4.12
CA VAL A 94 9.88 -5.47 -3.68
C VAL A 94 10.98 -5.93 -2.72
N THR A 95 10.68 -6.94 -1.92
CA THR A 95 11.69 -7.55 -1.07
C THR A 95 12.64 -8.44 -1.87
N THR A 96 13.90 -8.44 -1.49
CA THR A 96 14.91 -9.39 -1.99
C THR A 96 14.87 -10.72 -1.24
N THR A 97 14.07 -10.81 -0.16
CA THR A 97 13.97 -11.99 0.71
C THR A 97 12.54 -12.56 0.75
N PRO A 98 11.97 -12.97 -0.38
CA PRO A 98 10.62 -13.51 -0.40
C PRO A 98 10.52 -14.76 0.49
N ASN A 99 9.38 -14.92 1.16
CA ASN A 99 9.06 -16.04 2.06
C ASN A 99 10.01 -16.26 3.26
N GLY A 100 10.66 -15.21 3.74
CA GLY A 100 11.30 -15.24 5.06
C GLY A 100 12.55 -16.10 5.21
N GLY A 101 13.18 -16.50 4.13
CA GLY A 101 14.47 -17.12 4.27
C GLY A 101 14.73 -18.38 3.45
N GLY A 102 15.07 -18.23 2.21
CA GLY A 102 15.64 -19.30 1.41
C GLY A 102 15.00 -19.53 0.05
N MET A 103 13.82 -19.02 -0.21
CA MET A 103 13.28 -19.03 -1.57
C MET A 103 13.64 -17.70 -2.25
N THR A 104 14.38 -17.80 -3.33
CA THR A 104 14.83 -16.62 -4.09
C THR A 104 13.69 -15.95 -4.86
N GLY A 105 12.50 -16.56 -4.92
CA GLY A 105 11.40 -16.14 -5.79
C GLY A 105 11.77 -16.20 -7.28
N LYS A 106 12.75 -17.04 -7.65
CA LYS A 106 13.26 -17.19 -9.02
C LYS A 106 13.33 -18.64 -9.43
N ASN A 107 13.09 -18.90 -10.72
CA ASN A 107 13.30 -20.21 -11.33
C ASN A 107 14.79 -20.45 -11.69
N ALA A 108 15.08 -21.62 -12.25
CA ALA A 108 16.44 -21.99 -12.68
C ALA A 108 17.03 -21.07 -13.76
N ALA A 109 16.18 -20.38 -14.54
CA ALA A 109 16.60 -19.40 -15.53
C ALA A 109 16.85 -18.01 -14.95
N GLY A 110 16.68 -17.83 -13.62
CA GLY A 110 16.81 -16.55 -12.93
C GLY A 110 15.60 -15.61 -13.07
N GLN A 111 14.51 -16.07 -13.69
CA GLN A 111 13.29 -15.30 -13.86
C GLN A 111 12.49 -15.30 -12.55
N CYS A 112 11.92 -14.16 -12.19
CA CYS A 112 11.10 -14.04 -10.98
C CYS A 112 9.80 -14.84 -11.11
N THR A 113 9.53 -15.68 -10.12
CA THR A 113 8.29 -16.47 -9.97
C THR A 113 7.35 -15.92 -8.92
N GLU A 114 7.82 -15.05 -8.04
CA GLU A 114 7.03 -14.38 -7.01
C GLU A 114 7.54 -12.96 -6.81
N LEU A 115 6.60 -12.05 -6.53
CA LEU A 115 6.87 -10.65 -6.23
C LEU A 115 6.10 -10.26 -4.97
N TYR A 116 6.84 -9.79 -3.97
CA TYR A 116 6.28 -9.28 -2.71
C TYR A 116 6.66 -7.81 -2.54
N THR A 117 5.64 -6.95 -2.53
CA THR A 117 5.77 -5.52 -2.24
C THR A 117 5.53 -5.24 -0.76
N PHE A 118 5.98 -4.10 -0.30
CA PHE A 118 5.82 -3.65 1.08
C PHE A 118 4.47 -2.97 1.27
N GLY A 119 3.77 -3.31 2.37
CA GLY A 119 2.48 -2.78 2.73
C GLY A 119 1.30 -3.34 1.94
N GLY A 120 0.12 -3.20 2.54
CA GLY A 120 -1.17 -3.50 1.92
C GLY A 120 -1.79 -2.31 1.21
N ARG A 121 -1.29 -1.09 1.42
CA ARG A 121 -1.93 0.19 1.03
C ARG A 121 -3.36 0.30 1.57
N SER A 122 -3.63 -0.38 2.68
CA SER A 122 -4.97 -0.62 3.22
C SER A 122 -4.96 -0.60 4.74
N PHE A 123 -6.15 -0.61 5.33
CA PHE A 123 -6.30 -1.06 6.71
C PHE A 123 -7.09 -2.36 6.75
N SER A 124 -6.82 -3.18 7.76
CA SER A 124 -7.53 -4.45 7.94
C SER A 124 -8.19 -4.54 9.30
N ILE A 125 -9.27 -5.32 9.39
CA ILE A 125 -9.92 -5.72 10.64
C ILE A 125 -9.76 -7.21 10.82
N TRP A 126 -9.33 -7.62 12.01
CA TRP A 126 -9.06 -9.00 12.38
C TRP A 126 -9.89 -9.38 13.61
N ASP A 127 -10.29 -10.64 13.69
CA ASP A 127 -10.84 -11.21 14.92
C ASP A 127 -9.69 -11.65 15.87
N THR A 128 -10.06 -12.20 17.02
CA THR A 128 -9.08 -12.65 18.02
C THR A 128 -8.31 -13.91 17.63
N ASP A 129 -8.76 -14.63 16.62
CA ASP A 129 -8.05 -15.78 16.03
C ASP A 129 -7.12 -15.37 14.91
N ILE A 130 -6.91 -14.03 14.73
CA ILE A 130 -6.11 -13.42 13.66
C ILE A 130 -6.66 -13.76 12.26
N LYS A 131 -7.94 -14.05 12.18
CA LYS A 131 -8.61 -14.19 10.90
C LYS A 131 -9.05 -12.80 10.40
N ARG A 132 -8.70 -12.50 9.16
CA ARG A 132 -9.10 -11.25 8.53
C ARG A 132 -10.61 -11.21 8.30
N VAL A 133 -11.27 -10.21 8.89
CA VAL A 133 -12.71 -9.96 8.80
C VAL A 133 -13.03 -8.98 7.69
N TYR A 134 -12.15 -7.98 7.50
CA TYR A 134 -12.28 -6.94 6.49
C TYR A 134 -10.91 -6.45 6.04
N ASP A 135 -10.83 -5.94 4.82
CA ASP A 135 -9.68 -5.20 4.30
C ASP A 135 -10.20 -4.12 3.33
N SER A 136 -9.67 -2.90 3.45
CA SER A 136 -10.08 -1.79 2.57
C SER A 136 -9.55 -1.93 1.13
N GLY A 137 -8.62 -2.85 0.89
CA GLY A 137 -8.06 -3.09 -0.44
C GLY A 137 -7.43 -1.84 -1.06
N ASP A 138 -7.87 -1.49 -2.26
CA ASP A 138 -7.40 -0.32 -3.01
C ASP A 138 -8.23 0.95 -2.76
N GLU A 139 -9.08 0.95 -1.72
CA GLU A 139 -10.05 2.03 -1.52
C GLU A 139 -9.37 3.38 -1.21
N PHE A 140 -8.26 3.40 -0.49
CA PHE A 140 -7.53 4.64 -0.22
C PHE A 140 -7.06 5.30 -1.52
N GLU A 141 -6.46 4.55 -2.42
CA GLU A 141 -6.02 5.05 -3.72
C GLU A 141 -7.21 5.47 -4.58
N ARG A 142 -8.29 4.67 -4.65
CA ARG A 142 -9.50 5.04 -5.39
C ARG A 142 -10.15 6.31 -4.87
N ARG A 143 -10.19 6.51 -3.56
CA ARG A 143 -10.76 7.72 -2.96
C ARG A 143 -9.90 8.93 -3.25
N THR A 144 -8.59 8.83 -3.01
CA THR A 144 -7.69 9.96 -3.18
C THR A 144 -7.51 10.35 -4.65
N SER A 145 -7.64 9.40 -5.60
CA SER A 145 -7.56 9.72 -7.03
C SER A 145 -8.75 10.54 -7.56
N THR A 146 -9.88 10.55 -6.86
CA THR A 146 -11.11 11.23 -7.31
C THR A 146 -11.44 12.49 -6.51
N LEU A 147 -10.79 12.71 -5.38
CA LEU A 147 -11.09 13.84 -4.50
C LEU A 147 -10.33 15.09 -4.94
N PRO A 148 -10.98 16.25 -4.95
CA PRO A 148 -10.30 17.52 -5.16
C PRO A 148 -9.21 17.72 -4.10
N ASN A 149 -8.09 18.32 -4.49
CA ASN A 149 -6.95 18.63 -3.62
C ASN A 149 -6.23 17.42 -3.00
N ALA A 150 -6.66 16.20 -3.27
CA ALA A 150 -5.86 15.03 -2.96
C ALA A 150 -4.74 14.91 -4.00
N ARG A 151 -3.50 15.04 -3.58
CA ARG A 151 -2.34 14.83 -4.45
C ARG A 151 -2.05 13.33 -4.49
N PHE A 152 -2.76 12.63 -5.37
CA PHE A 152 -2.76 11.18 -5.45
C PHE A 152 -1.34 10.61 -5.40
N ASN A 153 -1.08 9.78 -4.39
CA ASN A 153 0.23 9.18 -4.12
C ASN A 153 1.42 10.16 -4.14
N ALA A 154 1.21 11.42 -3.76
CA ALA A 154 2.31 12.36 -3.57
C ALA A 154 3.12 12.02 -2.31
N SER A 155 4.35 12.50 -2.25
CA SER A 155 5.19 12.40 -1.06
C SER A 155 4.79 13.43 0.00
N ASN A 156 5.33 13.32 1.22
CA ASN A 156 5.12 14.31 2.28
C ASN A 156 5.86 15.64 2.03
N ASP A 157 6.90 15.64 1.23
CA ASP A 157 7.78 16.79 0.94
C ASP A 157 7.51 17.48 -0.40
N ASN A 158 6.58 16.97 -1.20
CA ASN A 158 6.21 17.56 -2.49
C ASN A 158 4.79 17.18 -2.92
N ASN A 159 4.25 17.90 -3.90
CA ASN A 159 2.92 17.65 -4.47
C ASN A 159 2.97 16.94 -5.84
N ASN A 160 4.04 16.21 -6.13
CA ASN A 160 4.16 15.50 -7.39
C ASN A 160 3.17 14.33 -7.42
N LEU A 161 2.28 14.35 -8.42
CA LEU A 161 1.32 13.28 -8.64
C LEU A 161 2.05 11.94 -8.82
N GLU A 162 1.61 10.90 -8.13
CA GLU A 162 2.10 9.52 -8.22
C GLU A 162 3.57 9.28 -7.78
N ASP A 163 4.19 10.23 -7.09
CA ASP A 163 5.59 10.08 -6.66
C ASP A 163 5.84 8.81 -5.82
N ARG A 164 4.82 8.37 -5.08
CA ARG A 164 4.88 7.18 -4.22
C ARG A 164 4.24 5.92 -4.83
N SER A 165 3.67 5.97 -6.04
CA SER A 165 3.01 4.82 -6.66
C SER A 165 3.95 3.61 -6.83
N GLY A 166 5.18 3.83 -7.25
CA GLY A 166 6.21 2.78 -7.33
C GLY A 166 6.86 2.41 -5.98
N SER A 167 6.33 2.89 -4.87
CA SER A 167 6.78 2.57 -3.50
C SER A 167 5.63 1.95 -2.71
N LYS A 168 5.12 2.63 -1.67
CA LYS A 168 4.05 2.12 -0.80
C LYS A 168 2.72 2.88 -0.96
N GLY A 169 2.62 3.78 -1.96
CA GLY A 169 1.42 4.58 -2.24
C GLY A 169 1.05 5.55 -1.12
N PRO A 170 -0.18 5.51 -0.58
CA PRO A 170 -0.68 6.45 0.42
C PRO A 170 -0.07 6.28 1.82
N GLU A 171 0.52 5.13 2.11
CA GLU A 171 1.17 4.76 3.38
C GLU A 171 0.26 5.00 4.59
N PRO A 172 -0.72 4.10 4.83
CA PRO A 172 -1.55 4.17 6.03
C PRO A 172 -0.70 3.79 7.26
N GLU A 173 -0.30 4.77 8.06
CA GLU A 173 0.61 4.63 9.18
C GLU A 173 -0.15 4.49 10.50
N GLY A 174 -0.97 5.47 10.84
CA GLY A 174 -1.68 5.51 12.12
C GLY A 174 -3.10 4.99 12.04
N VAL A 175 -3.58 4.31 13.08
CA VAL A 175 -4.99 3.97 13.24
C VAL A 175 -5.46 4.14 14.68
N VAL A 176 -6.60 4.81 14.85
CA VAL A 176 -7.30 4.90 16.15
C VAL A 176 -8.78 4.61 15.96
N VAL A 177 -9.43 4.22 17.05
CA VAL A 177 -10.88 3.94 17.07
C VAL A 177 -11.58 4.92 18.01
N GLY A 178 -12.73 5.43 17.58
CA GLY A 178 -13.60 6.26 18.40
C GLY A 178 -15.05 5.79 18.34
N LYS A 179 -15.73 5.84 19.50
CA LYS A 179 -17.16 5.57 19.57
C LYS A 179 -17.95 6.87 19.68
N PHE A 180 -18.94 7.05 18.82
CA PHE A 180 -19.84 8.21 18.83
C PHE A 180 -21.28 7.72 18.76
N GLY A 181 -22.02 7.90 19.86
CA GLY A 181 -23.34 7.29 20.02
C GLY A 181 -23.25 5.77 19.94
N ASP A 182 -24.05 5.19 19.03
CA ASP A 182 -24.07 3.73 18.81
C ASP A 182 -23.11 3.26 17.72
N LYS A 183 -22.32 4.18 17.14
CA LYS A 183 -21.41 3.88 16.06
C LYS A 183 -19.95 3.84 16.50
N GLN A 184 -19.20 2.96 15.85
CA GLN A 184 -17.74 2.86 15.97
C GLN A 184 -17.10 3.37 14.68
N TYR A 185 -16.04 4.15 14.82
CA TYR A 185 -15.30 4.70 13.68
C TYR A 185 -13.81 4.39 13.78
N ALA A 186 -13.21 4.07 12.66
CA ALA A 186 -11.77 4.05 12.48
C ALA A 186 -11.30 5.35 11.85
N PHE A 187 -10.21 5.90 12.36
CA PHE A 187 -9.51 7.05 11.81
C PHE A 187 -8.14 6.55 11.40
N VAL A 188 -7.85 6.57 10.10
CA VAL A 188 -6.60 6.07 9.52
C VAL A 188 -5.81 7.23 8.95
N GLY A 189 -4.65 7.52 9.53
CA GLY A 189 -3.72 8.55 9.05
C GLY A 189 -2.91 8.05 7.86
N LEU A 190 -2.74 8.90 6.84
CA LEU A 190 -1.92 8.62 5.67
C LEU A 190 -0.64 9.43 5.74
N GLU A 191 0.52 8.78 5.81
CA GLU A 191 1.81 9.43 6.04
C GLU A 191 2.21 10.36 4.90
N ARG A 192 2.11 9.90 3.66
CA ARG A 192 2.72 10.61 2.53
C ARG A 192 1.81 11.68 1.92
N ILE A 193 0.63 11.29 1.56
CA ILE A 193 -0.35 12.22 1.01
C ILE A 193 -0.96 13.11 2.11
N GLY A 194 -0.85 12.67 3.36
CA GLY A 194 -1.42 13.34 4.52
C GLY A 194 -2.91 13.07 4.70
N GLY A 195 -3.45 13.63 5.76
CA GLY A 195 -4.86 13.56 6.08
C GLY A 195 -5.31 12.28 6.77
N VAL A 196 -6.60 12.20 7.04
CA VAL A 196 -7.23 11.12 7.81
C VAL A 196 -8.44 10.58 7.06
N MET A 197 -8.42 9.29 6.77
CA MET A 197 -9.56 8.53 6.27
C MET A 197 -10.44 8.09 7.45
N VAL A 198 -11.73 8.27 7.34
CA VAL A 198 -12.71 7.87 8.37
C VAL A 198 -13.61 6.79 7.83
N TYR A 199 -13.74 5.70 8.59
CA TYR A 199 -14.60 4.55 8.27
C TYR A 199 -15.58 4.26 9.40
N ASP A 200 -16.84 3.99 9.07
CA ASP A 200 -17.80 3.37 9.99
C ASP A 200 -17.48 1.88 10.09
N ILE A 201 -17.04 1.44 11.26
CA ILE A 201 -16.66 0.05 11.57
C ILE A 201 -17.64 -0.61 12.55
N THR A 202 -18.83 -0.05 12.73
CA THR A 202 -19.88 -0.58 13.59
C THR A 202 -20.23 -2.03 13.22
N LYS A 203 -20.12 -2.36 11.93
CA LYS A 203 -20.19 -3.73 11.42
C LYS A 203 -18.83 -4.15 10.90
N PRO A 204 -18.01 -4.89 11.66
CA PRO A 204 -16.63 -5.18 11.31
C PRO A 204 -16.42 -5.78 9.92
N ALA A 205 -17.29 -6.69 9.49
CA ALA A 205 -17.21 -7.33 8.17
C ALA A 205 -17.75 -6.47 7.01
N ALA A 206 -18.32 -5.30 7.32
CA ALA A 206 -18.92 -4.39 6.35
C ALA A 206 -18.56 -2.93 6.69
N ALA A 207 -17.28 -2.70 6.99
CA ALA A 207 -16.78 -1.36 7.19
C ALA A 207 -17.02 -0.51 5.94
N SER A 208 -17.32 0.77 6.13
CA SER A 208 -17.66 1.65 5.02
C SER A 208 -17.03 3.03 5.18
N PHE A 209 -16.55 3.57 4.08
CA PHE A 209 -15.98 4.91 4.02
C PHE A 209 -17.00 5.97 4.43
N VAL A 210 -16.57 6.92 5.25
CA VAL A 210 -17.36 8.06 5.69
C VAL A 210 -16.85 9.35 5.06
N THR A 211 -15.59 9.68 5.26
CA THR A 211 -14.98 10.91 4.74
C THR A 211 -13.45 10.80 4.73
N TYR A 212 -12.84 11.73 4.02
CA TYR A 212 -11.41 11.99 4.05
C TYR A 212 -11.19 13.46 4.35
N LEU A 213 -10.39 13.75 5.34
CA LEU A 213 -10.02 15.09 5.74
C LEU A 213 -8.51 15.26 5.53
N ASN A 214 -8.14 16.22 4.70
CA ASN A 214 -6.76 16.58 4.46
C ASN A 214 -6.60 18.08 4.53
N THR A 215 -5.68 18.55 5.36
CA THR A 215 -5.39 19.97 5.59
C THR A 215 -4.11 20.41 4.87
N ARG A 216 -3.52 19.52 4.08
CA ARG A 216 -2.31 19.79 3.32
C ARG A 216 -2.50 21.00 2.39
N ASP A 217 -1.56 21.94 2.45
CA ASP A 217 -1.49 23.06 1.49
C ASP A 217 -1.07 22.54 0.11
N GLY A 218 -2.00 22.60 -0.84
CA GLY A 218 -1.78 22.15 -2.21
C GLY A 218 -0.65 22.87 -2.95
N ASP A 219 -0.25 24.04 -2.48
CA ASP A 219 0.77 24.87 -3.15
C ASP A 219 2.18 24.68 -2.55
N LYS A 220 2.28 24.23 -1.30
CA LYS A 220 3.56 24.16 -0.59
C LYS A 220 4.16 22.77 -0.45
N GLY A 221 3.37 21.72 -0.60
CA GLY A 221 3.89 20.35 -0.51
C GLY A 221 4.27 19.86 0.89
N ASP A 222 4.14 20.71 1.90
CA ASP A 222 4.42 20.34 3.30
C ASP A 222 3.13 19.88 4.01
N LEU A 223 3.27 18.91 4.92
CA LEU A 223 2.20 18.45 5.81
C LEU A 223 2.10 19.33 7.03
#